data_e315ebdc38bf65049141244b8cd7deed
#
_entry.id   e315ebdc38bf65049141244b8cd7deed
#
_cell.length_a   1.000
_cell.length_b   1.000
_cell.length_c   1.000
_cell.angle_alpha   90.00
_cell.angle_beta   90.00
_cell.angle_gamma   90.00
#
_symmetry.space_group_name_H-M   'P 1'
#
loop_
_entity.id
_entity.type
_entity.pdbx_description
1 polymer ?
#
loop_
_entity_poly.entity_id
_entity_poly.type
_entity_poly.pdbx_seq_one_letter_code
_entity_poly.pdbx_strand_id
1 'polypeptide(L)'
;MTLFNMIKGTFTKVNNVILSLANGIVFLTTVFCILKYVCPKYQSIAKYITTGWHLLIFVNIFFLVAVILSSVFPVRLNSFNDPSVITFIFLCMSILVVYPVIFSNIKNMSEVAIKRAVENQNKLLLAQIEQENSQLLADSQARHDRRHHNLVMLEFANTGDIDSLKEYLKKLVHSEDNIRYDVKHCDNRTINTVLTVYERRAIENDIHVSISANASHNLSISPNDIVIIVANLFENAINATSKIKHKNKLIDISIKENAHRLLIKVENTCKDKLAFDESLYGIGISSVISIAQKYEGMYDFSAYNGSFSAKVSLNI
;
A
#
# COMPACT_ATOMS: atom_id res chain seq x y z
N MET A 1 73.27 57.29 2.57
CA MET A 1 73.02 55.84 2.34
C MET A 1 71.77 55.32 3.08
N THR A 2 71.39 55.94 4.22
CA THR A 2 70.27 55.47 5.05
C THR A 2 68.88 55.82 4.52
N LEU A 3 68.70 57.04 3.93
CA LEU A 3 67.39 57.47 3.44
C LEU A 3 66.92 56.69 2.20
N PHE A 4 67.83 56.34 1.28
CA PHE A 4 67.54 55.52 0.11
C PHE A 4 67.11 54.08 0.46
N ASN A 5 67.71 53.51 1.50
CA ASN A 5 67.33 52.18 2.01
C ASN A 5 65.97 52.19 2.73
N MET A 6 65.60 53.31 3.42
CA MET A 6 64.26 53.46 4.01
C MET A 6 63.18 53.63 2.94
N ILE A 7 63.40 54.40 1.93
CA ILE A 7 62.46 54.59 0.80
C ILE A 7 62.25 53.25 0.06
N LYS A 8 63.31 52.53 -0.22
CA LYS A 8 63.26 51.22 -0.88
C LYS A 8 62.50 50.18 -0.04
N GLY A 9 62.68 50.22 1.29
CA GLY A 9 61.96 49.34 2.23
C GLY A 9 60.47 49.64 2.34
N THR A 10 60.10 50.94 2.28
CA THR A 10 58.69 51.34 2.25
C THR A 10 58.00 50.99 0.94
N PHE A 11 58.68 51.20 -0.17
CA PHE A 11 58.15 50.84 -1.50
C PHE A 11 57.91 49.35 -1.67
N THR A 12 58.80 48.47 -1.18
CA THR A 12 58.59 47.04 -1.16
C THR A 12 57.44 46.61 -0.25
N LYS A 13 57.26 47.24 0.90
CA LYS A 13 56.12 46.99 1.77
C LYS A 13 54.79 47.38 1.15
N VAL A 14 54.71 48.52 0.49
CA VAL A 14 53.51 49.03 -0.22
C VAL A 14 53.18 48.10 -1.36
N ASN A 15 54.16 47.67 -2.16
CA ASN A 15 53.92 46.72 -3.28
C ASN A 15 53.42 45.36 -2.75
N ASN A 16 53.93 44.87 -1.61
CA ASN A 16 53.44 43.61 -1.03
C ASN A 16 52.00 43.71 -0.51
N VAL A 17 51.61 44.85 0.06
CA VAL A 17 50.26 45.12 0.50
C VAL A 17 49.28 45.16 -0.70
N ILE A 18 49.68 45.87 -1.79
CA ILE A 18 48.88 45.96 -3.00
C ILE A 18 48.69 44.56 -3.64
N LEU A 19 49.75 43.76 -3.70
CA LEU A 19 49.73 42.40 -4.26
C LEU A 19 48.82 41.49 -3.40
N SER A 20 48.88 41.63 -2.07
CA SER A 20 48.03 40.87 -1.18
C SER A 20 46.53 41.24 -1.31
N LEU A 21 46.23 42.53 -1.48
CA LEU A 21 44.85 43.01 -1.77
C LEU A 21 44.34 42.52 -3.12
N ALA A 22 45.16 42.55 -4.16
CA ALA A 22 44.82 42.05 -5.49
C ALA A 22 44.51 40.55 -5.47
N ASN A 23 45.34 39.74 -4.77
CA ASN A 23 45.10 38.31 -4.59
C ASN A 23 43.79 38.05 -3.77
N GLY A 24 43.49 38.85 -2.77
CA GLY A 24 42.24 38.77 -2.00
C GLY A 24 41.00 39.03 -2.89
N ILE A 25 41.09 40.03 -3.77
CA ILE A 25 40.00 40.34 -4.71
C ILE A 25 39.80 39.20 -5.72
N VAL A 26 40.89 38.68 -6.29
CA VAL A 26 40.83 37.52 -7.21
C VAL A 26 40.23 36.30 -6.52
N PHE A 27 40.61 36.03 -5.28
CA PHE A 27 40.06 34.94 -4.50
C PHE A 27 38.54 35.11 -4.27
N LEU A 28 38.11 36.31 -3.84
CA LEU A 28 36.67 36.59 -3.60
C LEU A 28 35.85 36.50 -4.89
N THR A 29 36.38 36.98 -6.02
CA THR A 29 35.67 36.88 -7.31
C THR A 29 35.58 35.44 -7.81
N THR A 30 36.62 34.64 -7.62
CA THR A 30 36.56 33.18 -7.95
C THR A 30 35.55 32.44 -7.07
N VAL A 31 35.56 32.67 -5.75
CA VAL A 31 34.57 32.10 -4.84
C VAL A 31 33.15 32.51 -5.23
N PHE A 32 32.92 33.79 -5.55
CA PHE A 32 31.64 34.28 -5.99
C PHE A 32 31.16 33.62 -7.28
N CYS A 33 32.04 33.47 -8.27
CA CYS A 33 31.74 32.77 -9.52
C CYS A 33 31.39 31.29 -9.28
N ILE A 34 32.12 30.61 -8.42
CA ILE A 34 31.84 29.22 -8.05
C ILE A 34 30.45 29.11 -7.39
N LEU A 35 30.14 29.93 -6.41
CA LEU A 35 28.86 29.92 -5.70
C LEU A 35 27.67 30.25 -6.63
N LYS A 36 27.87 31.21 -7.55
CA LYS A 36 26.79 31.66 -8.43
C LYS A 36 26.52 30.74 -9.63
N TYR A 37 27.55 30.19 -10.25
CA TYR A 37 27.43 29.46 -11.52
C TYR A 37 27.61 27.95 -11.40
N VAL A 38 28.44 27.49 -10.46
CA VAL A 38 28.76 26.07 -10.30
C VAL A 38 27.85 25.41 -9.26
N CYS A 39 27.67 26.05 -8.12
CA CYS A 39 26.91 25.48 -7.00
C CYS A 39 25.45 25.12 -7.36
N PRO A 40 24.67 25.94 -8.09
CA PRO A 40 23.30 25.60 -8.47
C PRO A 40 23.21 24.39 -9.42
N LYS A 41 24.17 24.29 -10.36
CA LYS A 41 24.28 23.12 -11.25
C LYS A 41 24.62 21.86 -10.47
N TYR A 42 25.48 21.97 -9.48
CA TYR A 42 25.83 20.85 -8.59
C TYR A 42 24.69 20.42 -7.71
N GLN A 43 23.92 21.35 -7.14
CA GLN A 43 22.77 21.03 -6.30
C GLN A 43 21.66 20.30 -7.06
N SER A 44 21.41 20.69 -8.32
CA SER A 44 20.40 20.03 -9.15
C SER A 44 20.76 18.57 -9.46
N ILE A 45 22.06 18.28 -9.59
CA ILE A 45 22.58 16.95 -9.91
C ILE A 45 22.80 16.13 -8.63
N ALA A 46 23.24 16.76 -7.56
CA ALA A 46 23.45 16.14 -6.25
C ALA A 46 22.18 15.47 -5.69
N LYS A 47 21.02 16.00 -6.04
CA LYS A 47 19.72 15.45 -5.63
C LYS A 47 19.45 14.05 -6.20
N TYR A 48 20.10 13.70 -7.31
CA TYR A 48 19.92 12.41 -7.99
C TYR A 48 21.09 11.43 -7.80
N ILE A 49 22.17 11.89 -7.15
CA ILE A 49 23.38 11.06 -6.94
C ILE A 49 23.34 10.46 -5.54
N THR A 50 23.02 9.17 -5.46
CA THR A 50 23.06 8.41 -4.20
C THR A 50 24.43 7.74 -3.98
N THR A 51 25.25 7.58 -5.02
CA THR A 51 26.53 6.86 -4.97
C THR A 51 27.63 7.65 -5.68
N GLY A 52 28.87 7.58 -5.18
CA GLY A 52 30.05 8.22 -5.82
C GLY A 52 30.61 9.47 -5.13
N TRP A 53 29.95 9.98 -4.09
CA TRP A 53 30.41 11.14 -3.31
C TRP A 53 31.81 10.94 -2.71
N HIS A 54 32.16 9.71 -2.31
CA HIS A 54 33.49 9.38 -1.78
C HIS A 54 34.62 9.65 -2.79
N LEU A 55 34.37 9.49 -4.08
CA LEU A 55 35.35 9.80 -5.13
C LEU A 55 35.67 11.31 -5.21
N LEU A 56 34.61 12.14 -5.14
CA LEU A 56 34.78 13.60 -5.10
C LEU A 56 35.46 14.06 -3.83
N ILE A 57 35.15 13.48 -2.68
CA ILE A 57 35.80 13.77 -1.40
C ILE A 57 37.30 13.38 -1.48
N PHE A 58 37.60 12.21 -2.04
CA PHE A 58 38.97 11.71 -2.13
C PHE A 58 39.86 12.63 -3.02
N VAL A 59 39.32 13.10 -4.15
CA VAL A 59 39.99 14.03 -5.03
C VAL A 59 40.30 15.37 -4.32
N ASN A 60 39.30 15.89 -3.58
CA ASN A 60 39.47 17.14 -2.80
C ASN A 60 40.53 17.00 -1.71
N ILE A 61 40.54 15.88 -0.97
CA ILE A 61 41.57 15.59 0.05
C ILE A 61 42.94 15.49 -0.59
N PHE A 62 43.06 14.80 -1.71
CA PHE A 62 44.32 14.68 -2.43
C PHE A 62 44.89 16.04 -2.86
N PHE A 63 44.01 16.94 -3.38
CA PHE A 63 44.43 18.30 -3.72
C PHE A 63 44.80 19.15 -2.51
N LEU A 64 44.06 19.01 -1.40
CA LEU A 64 44.39 19.71 -0.16
C LEU A 64 45.75 19.29 0.35
N VAL A 65 46.09 17.99 0.34
CA VAL A 65 47.39 17.47 0.75
C VAL A 65 48.48 17.97 -0.20
N ALA A 66 48.25 17.99 -1.51
CA ALA A 66 49.20 18.49 -2.49
C ALA A 66 49.48 19.99 -2.28
N VAL A 67 48.46 20.81 -1.98
CA VAL A 67 48.65 22.24 -1.68
C VAL A 67 49.43 22.43 -0.38
N ILE A 68 49.15 21.65 0.66
CA ILE A 68 49.88 21.72 1.96
C ILE A 68 51.38 21.34 1.72
N LEU A 69 51.63 20.24 1.02
CA LEU A 69 53.01 19.83 0.67
C LEU A 69 53.76 20.89 -0.14
N SER A 70 53.10 21.54 -1.10
CA SER A 70 53.69 22.64 -1.86
C SER A 70 53.96 23.90 -1.05
N SER A 71 53.20 24.12 0.04
CA SER A 71 53.39 25.26 0.97
C SER A 71 54.50 25.02 1.98
N VAL A 72 54.75 23.77 2.37
CA VAL A 72 55.81 23.41 3.34
C VAL A 72 57.21 23.44 2.67
N PHE A 73 57.30 23.10 1.39
CA PHE A 73 58.53 23.24 0.60
C PHE A 73 58.48 24.63 -0.06
N PRO A 74 59.23 25.63 0.43
CA PRO A 74 59.11 26.99 -0.06
C PRO A 74 59.54 27.05 -1.55
N VAL A 75 58.56 27.25 -2.38
CA VAL A 75 58.72 27.54 -3.81
C VAL A 75 59.38 28.94 -3.87
N ARG A 76 60.66 29.02 -4.20
CA ARG A 76 61.27 30.31 -4.51
C ARG A 76 60.80 30.75 -5.88
N LEU A 77 59.71 31.52 -5.92
CA LEU A 77 59.10 32.09 -7.17
C LEU A 77 60.02 33.09 -7.89
N ASN A 78 61.33 32.88 -7.93
CA ASN A 78 62.30 33.82 -8.53
C ASN A 78 62.49 33.66 -10.04
N SER A 79 61.99 32.57 -10.64
CA SER A 79 62.01 32.38 -12.07
C SER A 79 60.92 31.42 -12.55
N PHE A 80 60.33 31.64 -13.71
CA PHE A 80 59.36 30.75 -14.35
C PHE A 80 59.92 29.36 -14.70
N ASN A 81 61.22 29.16 -14.60
CA ASN A 81 61.88 27.87 -14.82
C ASN A 81 62.11 27.04 -13.56
N ASP A 82 61.56 27.49 -12.42
CA ASP A 82 61.67 26.72 -11.18
C ASP A 82 60.77 25.47 -11.26
N PRO A 83 61.30 24.24 -11.05
CA PRO A 83 60.50 22.99 -11.13
C PRO A 83 59.24 22.99 -10.27
N SER A 84 59.24 23.74 -9.18
CA SER A 84 58.14 23.88 -8.29
C SER A 84 56.98 24.69 -8.86
N VAL A 85 57.24 25.72 -9.67
CA VAL A 85 56.22 26.51 -10.40
C VAL A 85 55.56 25.67 -11.47
N ILE A 86 56.38 24.89 -12.20
CA ILE A 86 55.86 23.99 -13.22
C ILE A 86 54.97 22.89 -12.64
N THR A 87 55.37 22.30 -11.52
CA THR A 87 54.54 21.29 -10.81
C THR A 87 53.23 21.89 -10.29
N PHE A 88 53.22 23.11 -9.79
CA PHE A 88 51.99 23.80 -9.36
C PHE A 88 51.03 24.08 -10.51
N ILE A 89 51.55 24.59 -11.65
CA ILE A 89 50.77 24.79 -12.87
C ILE A 89 50.19 23.48 -13.38
N PHE A 90 50.96 22.42 -13.39
CA PHE A 90 50.51 21.09 -13.81
C PHE A 90 49.43 20.54 -12.90
N LEU A 91 49.55 20.77 -11.60
CA LEU A 91 48.52 20.39 -10.60
C LEU A 91 47.21 21.16 -10.85
N CYS A 92 47.28 22.47 -11.07
CA CYS A 92 46.09 23.28 -11.39
C CYS A 92 45.42 22.84 -12.72
N MET A 93 46.18 22.54 -13.73
CA MET A 93 45.68 22.04 -15.01
C MET A 93 45.03 20.66 -14.89
N SER A 94 45.59 19.80 -14.04
CA SER A 94 45.01 18.47 -13.80
C SER A 94 43.63 18.55 -13.16
N ILE A 95 43.36 19.54 -12.32
CA ILE A 95 42.01 19.79 -11.75
C ILE A 95 41.00 20.07 -12.87
N LEU A 96 41.36 20.93 -13.83
CA LEU A 96 40.47 21.32 -14.94
C LEU A 96 40.08 20.14 -15.83
N VAL A 97 40.92 19.10 -15.91
CA VAL A 97 40.64 17.88 -16.70
C VAL A 97 39.89 16.83 -15.88
N VAL A 98 40.34 16.56 -14.65
CA VAL A 98 39.79 15.49 -13.80
C VAL A 98 38.36 15.76 -13.37
N TYR A 99 38.02 16.98 -12.98
CA TYR A 99 36.67 17.31 -12.53
C TYR A 99 35.60 17.13 -13.59
N PRO A 100 35.72 17.62 -14.83
CA PRO A 100 34.73 17.39 -15.88
C PRO A 100 34.54 15.90 -16.20
N VAL A 101 35.63 15.11 -16.19
CA VAL A 101 35.54 13.67 -16.45
C VAL A 101 34.78 12.96 -15.36
N ILE A 102 35.09 13.21 -14.09
CA ILE A 102 34.35 12.64 -12.96
C ILE A 102 32.89 13.06 -13.02
N PHE A 103 32.62 14.33 -13.28
CA PHE A 103 31.25 14.85 -13.37
C PHE A 103 30.44 14.22 -14.50
N SER A 104 31.07 14.06 -15.68
CA SER A 104 30.44 13.38 -16.82
C SER A 104 30.13 11.92 -16.50
N ASN A 105 31.04 11.21 -15.86
CA ASN A 105 30.81 9.82 -15.46
C ASN A 105 29.68 9.68 -14.44
N ILE A 106 29.64 10.56 -13.43
CA ILE A 106 28.58 10.57 -12.43
C ILE A 106 27.22 10.85 -13.08
N LYS A 107 27.17 11.83 -14.00
CA LYS A 107 25.94 12.14 -14.76
C LYS A 107 25.46 10.93 -15.55
N ASN A 108 26.34 10.28 -16.31
CA ASN A 108 26.00 9.10 -17.11
C ASN A 108 25.50 7.94 -16.22
N MET A 109 26.15 7.70 -15.07
CA MET A 109 25.70 6.69 -14.11
C MET A 109 24.30 6.98 -13.56
N SER A 110 23.98 8.25 -13.25
CA SER A 110 22.68 8.64 -12.77
C SER A 110 21.59 8.48 -13.83
N GLU A 111 21.85 8.84 -15.07
CA GLU A 111 20.91 8.65 -16.19
C GLU A 111 20.61 7.17 -16.43
N VAL A 112 21.63 6.31 -16.39
CA VAL A 112 21.47 4.85 -16.52
C VAL A 112 20.66 4.28 -15.34
N ALA A 113 20.91 4.75 -14.12
CA ALA A 113 20.17 4.31 -12.94
C ALA A 113 18.68 4.70 -13.02
N ILE A 114 18.38 5.93 -13.42
CA ILE A 114 16.99 6.41 -13.62
C ILE A 114 16.31 5.59 -14.71
N LYS A 115 16.98 5.38 -15.85
CA LYS A 115 16.44 4.58 -16.95
C LYS A 115 16.08 3.16 -16.49
N ARG A 116 16.96 2.49 -15.75
CA ARG A 116 16.71 1.16 -15.18
C ARG A 116 15.55 1.15 -14.18
N ALA A 117 15.44 2.19 -13.34
CA ALA A 117 14.33 2.32 -12.40
C ALA A 117 12.98 2.44 -13.13
N VAL A 118 12.91 3.26 -14.18
CA VAL A 118 11.70 3.41 -15.02
C VAL A 118 11.37 2.11 -15.75
N GLU A 119 12.36 1.42 -16.32
CA GLU A 119 12.14 0.13 -16.99
C GLU A 119 11.61 -0.93 -16.03
N ASN A 120 12.14 -0.99 -14.81
CA ASN A 120 11.66 -1.91 -13.78
C ASN A 120 10.23 -1.57 -13.34
N GLN A 121 9.92 -0.29 -13.17
CA GLN A 121 8.57 0.16 -12.83
C GLN A 121 7.57 -0.21 -13.94
N ASN A 122 7.93 0.00 -15.20
CA ASN A 122 7.09 -0.40 -16.33
C ASN A 122 6.85 -1.92 -16.38
N LYS A 123 7.87 -2.74 -16.09
CA LYS A 123 7.71 -4.19 -16.01
C LYS A 123 6.72 -4.61 -14.91
N LEU A 124 6.80 -3.97 -13.74
CA LEU A 124 5.86 -4.23 -12.64
C LEU A 124 4.42 -3.84 -13.01
N LEU A 125 4.24 -2.68 -13.64
CA LEU A 125 2.92 -2.23 -14.11
C LEU A 125 2.33 -3.19 -15.15
N LEU A 126 3.12 -3.65 -16.11
CA LEU A 126 2.68 -4.64 -17.10
C LEU A 126 2.26 -5.96 -16.45
N ALA A 127 3.04 -6.45 -15.47
CA ALA A 127 2.69 -7.66 -14.73
C ALA A 127 1.39 -7.49 -13.91
N GLN A 128 1.15 -6.32 -13.31
CA GLN A 128 -0.11 -6.02 -12.62
C GLN A 128 -1.31 -6.01 -13.58
N ILE A 129 -1.18 -5.37 -14.74
CA ILE A 129 -2.24 -5.34 -15.77
C ILE A 129 -2.55 -6.75 -16.25
N GLU A 130 -1.54 -7.58 -16.47
CA GLU A 130 -1.73 -8.97 -16.91
C GLU A 130 -2.44 -9.81 -15.83
N GLN A 131 -2.10 -9.61 -14.56
CA GLN A 131 -2.76 -10.25 -13.43
C GLN A 131 -4.23 -9.81 -13.32
N GLU A 132 -4.53 -8.51 -13.43
CA GLU A 132 -5.90 -7.99 -13.39
C GLU A 132 -6.73 -8.54 -14.57
N ASN A 133 -6.18 -8.58 -15.78
CA ASN A 133 -6.84 -9.15 -16.94
C ASN A 133 -7.14 -10.63 -16.76
N SER A 134 -6.21 -11.40 -16.19
CA SER A 134 -6.44 -12.82 -15.90
C SER A 134 -7.56 -13.04 -14.88
N GLN A 135 -7.66 -12.19 -13.86
CA GLN A 135 -8.74 -12.22 -12.87
C GLN A 135 -10.09 -11.86 -13.51
N LEU A 136 -10.14 -10.82 -14.36
CA LEU A 136 -11.36 -10.44 -15.08
C LEU A 136 -11.87 -11.56 -16.00
N LEU A 137 -10.97 -12.26 -16.69
CA LEU A 137 -11.31 -13.41 -17.51
C LEU A 137 -11.87 -14.57 -16.68
N ALA A 138 -11.21 -14.90 -15.57
CA ALA A 138 -11.68 -15.94 -14.65
C ALA A 138 -13.05 -15.61 -14.06
N ASP A 139 -13.28 -14.36 -13.63
CA ASP A 139 -14.58 -13.89 -13.14
C ASP A 139 -15.67 -13.94 -14.23
N SER A 140 -15.33 -13.58 -15.46
CA SER A 140 -16.24 -13.67 -16.59
C SER A 140 -16.66 -15.13 -16.87
N GLN A 141 -15.69 -16.04 -16.84
CA GLN A 141 -15.95 -17.47 -17.03
C GLN A 141 -16.80 -18.03 -15.88
N ALA A 142 -16.47 -17.70 -14.63
CA ALA A 142 -17.27 -18.10 -13.49
C ALA A 142 -18.72 -17.56 -13.53
N ARG A 143 -18.93 -16.33 -14.02
CA ARG A 143 -20.29 -15.79 -14.24
C ARG A 143 -21.02 -16.56 -15.34
N HIS A 144 -20.36 -16.89 -16.43
CA HIS A 144 -20.93 -17.66 -17.52
C HIS A 144 -21.35 -19.05 -17.04
N ASP A 145 -20.49 -19.74 -16.30
CA ASP A 145 -20.77 -21.08 -15.79
C ASP A 145 -21.93 -21.07 -14.78
N ARG A 146 -21.96 -20.08 -13.86
CA ARG A 146 -23.12 -19.90 -12.96
C ARG A 146 -24.42 -19.67 -13.73
N ARG A 147 -24.39 -18.89 -14.82
CA ARG A 147 -25.58 -18.67 -15.64
C ARG A 147 -26.04 -19.98 -16.29
N HIS A 148 -25.12 -20.81 -16.78
CA HIS A 148 -25.44 -22.12 -17.36
C HIS A 148 -26.07 -23.04 -16.33
N HIS A 149 -25.50 -23.14 -15.13
CA HIS A 149 -26.07 -23.93 -14.05
C HIS A 149 -27.46 -23.43 -13.66
N ASN A 150 -27.65 -22.11 -13.57
CA ASN A 150 -28.98 -21.54 -13.26
C ASN A 150 -30.02 -21.85 -14.34
N LEU A 151 -29.65 -21.85 -15.63
CA LEU A 151 -30.56 -22.21 -16.72
C LEU A 151 -30.97 -23.68 -16.65
N VAL A 152 -30.02 -24.59 -16.40
CA VAL A 152 -30.32 -26.02 -16.22
C VAL A 152 -31.25 -26.27 -15.02
N MET A 153 -30.99 -25.60 -13.91
CA MET A 153 -31.87 -25.69 -12.72
C MET A 153 -33.28 -25.18 -13.01
N LEU A 154 -33.37 -24.07 -13.75
CA LEU A 154 -34.66 -23.48 -14.12
C LEU A 154 -35.46 -24.43 -15.01
N GLU A 155 -34.79 -25.11 -15.94
CA GLU A 155 -35.44 -26.07 -16.82
C GLU A 155 -35.98 -27.28 -16.05
N PHE A 156 -35.19 -27.87 -15.14
CA PHE A 156 -35.70 -28.93 -14.25
C PHE A 156 -36.88 -28.48 -13.42
N ALA A 157 -36.85 -27.22 -12.91
CA ALA A 157 -37.95 -26.66 -12.14
C ALA A 157 -39.21 -26.45 -13.00
N ASN A 158 -39.08 -25.99 -14.25
CA ASN A 158 -40.19 -25.75 -15.18
C ASN A 158 -40.86 -27.07 -15.66
N THR A 159 -40.06 -28.12 -15.85
CA THR A 159 -40.56 -29.46 -16.23
C THR A 159 -41.15 -30.22 -15.02
N GLY A 160 -40.98 -29.70 -13.78
CA GLY A 160 -41.44 -30.36 -12.56
C GLY A 160 -40.59 -31.57 -12.16
N ASP A 161 -39.45 -31.80 -12.80
CA ASP A 161 -38.53 -32.90 -12.50
C ASP A 161 -37.68 -32.55 -11.29
N ILE A 162 -38.30 -32.64 -10.10
CA ILE A 162 -37.70 -32.28 -8.82
C ILE A 162 -36.57 -33.27 -8.43
N ASP A 163 -36.67 -34.52 -8.85
CA ASP A 163 -35.67 -35.53 -8.47
C ASP A 163 -34.35 -35.33 -9.26
N SER A 164 -34.43 -35.06 -10.57
CA SER A 164 -33.26 -34.68 -11.36
C SER A 164 -32.66 -33.36 -10.88
N LEU A 165 -33.49 -32.36 -10.49
CA LEU A 165 -33.00 -31.11 -9.91
C LEU A 165 -32.21 -31.35 -8.62
N LYS A 166 -32.72 -32.20 -7.71
CA LYS A 166 -32.04 -32.54 -6.47
C LYS A 166 -30.70 -33.24 -6.73
N GLU A 167 -30.67 -34.19 -7.65
CA GLU A 167 -29.43 -34.90 -8.01
C GLU A 167 -28.39 -33.95 -8.58
N TYR A 168 -28.82 -33.04 -9.50
CA TYR A 168 -27.96 -32.04 -10.09
C TYR A 168 -27.39 -31.08 -9.05
N LEU A 169 -28.22 -30.59 -8.11
CA LEU A 169 -27.79 -29.73 -7.02
C LEU A 169 -26.81 -30.43 -6.07
N LYS A 170 -27.07 -31.72 -5.73
CA LYS A 170 -26.15 -32.51 -4.93
C LYS A 170 -24.75 -32.63 -5.56
N LYS A 171 -24.69 -32.86 -6.88
CA LYS A 171 -23.41 -32.92 -7.61
C LYS A 171 -22.66 -31.57 -7.58
N LEU A 172 -23.39 -30.45 -7.69
CA LEU A 172 -22.79 -29.10 -7.66
C LEU A 172 -22.25 -28.73 -6.27
N VAL A 173 -22.94 -29.12 -5.20
CA VAL A 173 -22.58 -28.71 -3.83
C VAL A 173 -21.56 -29.67 -3.19
N HIS A 174 -21.22 -30.79 -3.84
CA HIS A 174 -20.32 -31.84 -3.31
C HIS A 174 -20.70 -32.35 -1.91
N SER A 175 -21.98 -32.26 -1.55
CA SER A 175 -22.46 -32.70 -0.24
C SER A 175 -23.22 -34.01 -0.35
N GLU A 176 -22.64 -35.10 0.20
CA GLU A 176 -23.29 -36.42 0.31
C GLU A 176 -24.37 -36.49 1.40
N ASP A 177 -24.72 -35.38 2.05
CA ASP A 177 -25.58 -35.41 3.23
C ASP A 177 -27.09 -35.33 2.89
N ASN A 178 -27.83 -36.31 3.41
CA ASN A 178 -29.28 -36.35 3.45
C ASN A 178 -29.82 -35.16 4.25
N ILE A 179 -30.31 -34.13 3.56
CA ILE A 179 -30.94 -32.95 4.16
C ILE A 179 -32.29 -33.39 4.77
N ARG A 180 -32.32 -33.69 6.06
CA ARG A 180 -33.57 -33.78 6.81
C ARG A 180 -33.98 -32.36 7.22
N TYR A 181 -35.09 -31.87 6.66
CA TYR A 181 -35.67 -30.54 6.97
C TYR A 181 -36.69 -30.65 8.11
N ASP A 182 -36.29 -31.09 9.30
CA ASP A 182 -37.25 -31.33 10.40
C ASP A 182 -37.26 -30.25 11.50
N VAL A 183 -36.39 -29.21 11.39
CA VAL A 183 -36.34 -28.15 12.38
C VAL A 183 -37.16 -26.94 11.92
N LYS A 184 -38.25 -26.62 12.60
CA LYS A 184 -39.05 -25.43 12.33
C LYS A 184 -38.68 -24.30 13.31
N HIS A 185 -37.96 -23.28 12.79
CA HIS A 185 -37.58 -22.08 13.56
C HIS A 185 -38.64 -20.97 13.52
N CYS A 186 -39.37 -20.82 12.39
CA CYS A 186 -40.43 -19.84 12.21
C CYS A 186 -41.42 -20.21 11.10
N ASP A 187 -42.50 -19.44 10.94
CA ASP A 187 -43.51 -19.67 9.92
C ASP A 187 -43.07 -19.17 8.53
N ASN A 188 -42.13 -18.25 8.42
CA ASN A 188 -41.59 -17.81 7.14
C ASN A 188 -40.68 -18.87 6.52
N ARG A 189 -41.11 -19.40 5.38
CA ARG A 189 -40.39 -20.51 4.71
C ARG A 189 -38.94 -20.15 4.31
N THR A 190 -38.74 -18.95 3.81
CA THR A 190 -37.44 -18.49 3.38
C THR A 190 -36.47 -18.36 4.55
N ILE A 191 -36.87 -17.67 5.60
CA ILE A 191 -36.10 -17.50 6.83
C ILE A 191 -35.78 -18.86 7.45
N ASN A 192 -36.82 -19.72 7.58
CA ASN A 192 -36.64 -21.06 8.14
C ASN A 192 -35.58 -21.88 7.38
N THR A 193 -35.66 -21.89 6.05
CA THR A 193 -34.69 -22.63 5.20
C THR A 193 -33.27 -22.13 5.41
N VAL A 194 -33.05 -20.80 5.38
CA VAL A 194 -31.71 -20.22 5.54
C VAL A 194 -31.15 -20.52 6.94
N LEU A 195 -31.95 -20.33 7.99
CA LEU A 195 -31.56 -20.62 9.36
C LEU A 195 -31.16 -22.10 9.52
N THR A 196 -31.97 -23.05 9.01
CA THR A 196 -31.66 -24.49 9.09
C THR A 196 -30.33 -24.85 8.40
N VAL A 197 -30.06 -24.27 7.20
CA VAL A 197 -28.82 -24.55 6.46
C VAL A 197 -27.61 -24.04 7.23
N TYR A 198 -27.66 -22.82 7.74
CA TYR A 198 -26.49 -22.23 8.43
C TYR A 198 -26.32 -22.74 9.85
N GLU A 199 -27.41 -23.11 10.56
CA GLU A 199 -27.33 -23.79 11.86
C GLU A 199 -26.54 -25.11 11.74
N ARG A 200 -26.85 -25.93 10.74
CA ARG A 200 -26.09 -27.17 10.49
C ARG A 200 -24.61 -26.85 10.26
N ARG A 201 -24.31 -25.89 9.37
CA ARG A 201 -22.94 -25.50 9.08
C ARG A 201 -22.19 -25.00 10.32
N ALA A 202 -22.88 -24.36 11.24
CA ALA A 202 -22.29 -23.93 12.52
C ALA A 202 -22.02 -25.13 13.42
N ILE A 203 -22.94 -26.09 13.53
CA ILE A 203 -22.78 -27.33 14.30
C ILE A 203 -21.61 -28.17 13.78
N GLU A 204 -21.45 -28.27 12.46
CA GLU A 204 -20.30 -28.93 11.82
C GLU A 204 -18.94 -28.28 12.17
N ASN A 205 -18.95 -27.02 12.59
CA ASN A 205 -17.78 -26.27 13.07
C ASN A 205 -17.65 -26.25 14.61
N ASP A 206 -18.35 -27.14 15.33
CA ASP A 206 -18.40 -27.19 16.79
C ASP A 206 -18.86 -25.89 17.45
N ILE A 207 -19.79 -25.17 16.82
CA ILE A 207 -20.36 -23.92 17.31
C ILE A 207 -21.76 -24.18 17.88
N HIS A 208 -22.01 -23.76 19.11
CA HIS A 208 -23.33 -23.80 19.70
C HIS A 208 -24.19 -22.64 19.16
N VAL A 209 -25.41 -22.93 18.67
CA VAL A 209 -26.30 -21.96 18.07
C VAL A 209 -27.58 -21.88 18.87
N SER A 210 -28.00 -20.67 19.19
CA SER A 210 -29.30 -20.34 19.77
C SER A 210 -30.12 -19.55 18.75
N ILE A 211 -31.31 -20.03 18.37
CA ILE A 211 -32.15 -19.37 17.36
C ILE A 211 -33.52 -19.05 17.97
N SER A 212 -33.89 -17.77 17.90
CA SER A 212 -35.24 -17.28 18.24
C SER A 212 -35.79 -16.49 17.06
N ALA A 213 -36.68 -17.11 16.28
CA ALA A 213 -37.23 -16.49 15.08
C ALA A 213 -38.75 -16.44 15.13
N ASN A 214 -39.30 -15.22 14.98
CA ASN A 214 -40.72 -14.99 14.84
C ASN A 214 -40.97 -14.05 13.66
N ALA A 215 -41.37 -14.64 12.53
CA ALA A 215 -41.67 -13.94 11.29
C ALA A 215 -42.84 -14.62 10.57
N SER A 216 -43.75 -13.82 10.09
CA SER A 216 -44.99 -14.26 9.41
C SER A 216 -44.67 -14.86 8.02
N HIS A 217 -45.56 -15.66 7.51
CA HIS A 217 -45.44 -16.28 6.21
C HIS A 217 -45.26 -15.27 5.06
N ASN A 218 -45.98 -14.14 5.15
CA ASN A 218 -46.00 -13.11 4.12
C ASN A 218 -45.28 -11.83 4.61
N LEU A 219 -44.03 -11.67 4.25
CA LEU A 219 -43.30 -10.44 4.47
C LEU A 219 -43.26 -9.61 3.17
N SER A 220 -43.35 -8.29 3.27
CA SER A 220 -43.24 -7.36 2.13
C SER A 220 -41.81 -7.27 1.59
N ILE A 221 -40.85 -7.96 2.20
CA ILE A 221 -39.45 -7.99 1.83
C ILE A 221 -39.22 -9.12 0.80
N SER A 222 -38.41 -8.84 -0.25
CA SER A 222 -38.04 -9.85 -1.23
C SER A 222 -37.37 -11.07 -0.57
N PRO A 223 -37.77 -12.30 -0.90
CA PRO A 223 -37.13 -13.50 -0.38
C PRO A 223 -35.62 -13.52 -0.62
N ASN A 224 -35.14 -13.04 -1.78
CA ASN A 224 -33.72 -12.96 -2.11
C ASN A 224 -32.97 -12.02 -1.16
N ASP A 225 -33.55 -10.86 -0.82
CA ASP A 225 -32.93 -9.89 0.08
C ASP A 225 -32.82 -10.45 1.50
N ILE A 226 -33.85 -11.18 1.97
CA ILE A 226 -33.83 -11.90 3.25
C ILE A 226 -32.69 -12.93 3.26
N VAL A 227 -32.57 -13.75 2.21
CA VAL A 227 -31.51 -14.75 2.10
C VAL A 227 -30.15 -14.07 2.18
N ILE A 228 -29.93 -13.00 1.43
CA ILE A 228 -28.64 -12.30 1.40
C ILE A 228 -28.29 -11.75 2.79
N ILE A 229 -29.21 -11.11 3.49
CA ILE A 229 -28.93 -10.56 4.83
C ILE A 229 -28.62 -11.67 5.83
N VAL A 230 -29.52 -12.65 5.98
CA VAL A 230 -29.38 -13.70 7.00
C VAL A 230 -28.14 -14.55 6.72
N ALA A 231 -27.91 -14.93 5.47
CA ALA A 231 -26.75 -15.70 5.07
C ALA A 231 -25.44 -14.98 5.37
N ASN A 232 -25.31 -13.71 4.95
CA ASN A 232 -24.07 -12.94 5.19
C ASN A 232 -23.79 -12.72 6.67
N LEU A 233 -24.81 -12.40 7.46
CA LEU A 233 -24.65 -12.20 8.91
C LEU A 233 -24.27 -13.50 9.62
N PHE A 234 -24.94 -14.62 9.28
CA PHE A 234 -24.66 -15.92 9.87
C PHE A 234 -23.28 -16.45 9.44
N GLU A 235 -22.91 -16.33 8.17
CA GLU A 235 -21.60 -16.73 7.67
C GLU A 235 -20.46 -15.94 8.32
N ASN A 236 -20.62 -14.64 8.49
CA ASN A 236 -19.65 -13.81 9.21
C ASN A 236 -19.51 -14.26 10.68
N ALA A 237 -20.61 -14.58 11.35
CA ALA A 237 -20.62 -15.12 12.70
C ALA A 237 -19.87 -16.47 12.80
N ILE A 238 -20.14 -17.40 11.88
CA ILE A 238 -19.45 -18.71 11.80
C ILE A 238 -17.95 -18.49 11.59
N ASN A 239 -17.58 -17.67 10.60
CA ASN A 239 -16.19 -17.40 10.25
C ASN A 239 -15.40 -16.72 11.39
N ALA A 240 -16.05 -15.85 12.17
CA ALA A 240 -15.43 -15.21 13.32
C ALA A 240 -15.27 -16.19 14.49
N THR A 241 -16.32 -16.95 14.79
CA THR A 241 -16.38 -17.88 15.92
C THR A 241 -15.51 -19.11 15.71
N SER A 242 -15.41 -19.64 14.50
CA SER A 242 -14.53 -20.79 14.17
C SER A 242 -13.05 -20.51 14.44
N LYS A 243 -12.60 -19.26 14.34
CA LYS A 243 -11.20 -18.83 14.60
C LYS A 243 -10.86 -18.74 16.09
N ILE A 244 -11.82 -18.95 16.98
CA ILE A 244 -11.60 -18.92 18.44
C ILE A 244 -11.14 -20.29 18.90
N LYS A 245 -10.06 -20.32 19.71
CA LYS A 245 -9.48 -21.55 20.26
C LYS A 245 -10.12 -22.01 21.58
N HIS A 246 -11.00 -21.22 22.18
CA HIS A 246 -11.64 -21.50 23.47
C HIS A 246 -12.95 -22.27 23.31
N LYS A 247 -13.37 -22.98 24.39
CA LYS A 247 -14.56 -23.86 24.39
C LYS A 247 -15.91 -23.16 24.26
N ASN A 248 -16.01 -21.84 24.44
CA ASN A 248 -17.28 -21.11 24.39
C ASN A 248 -17.53 -20.49 23.01
N LYS A 249 -17.74 -21.33 22.02
CA LYS A 249 -18.15 -20.93 20.67
C LYS A 249 -19.67 -20.82 20.65
N LEU A 250 -20.20 -19.57 20.65
CA LEU A 250 -21.63 -19.31 20.70
C LEU A 250 -22.01 -18.34 19.57
N ILE A 251 -23.14 -18.66 18.92
CA ILE A 251 -23.87 -17.75 18.02
C ILE A 251 -25.30 -17.67 18.50
N ASP A 252 -25.81 -16.46 18.74
CA ASP A 252 -27.20 -16.17 19.09
C ASP A 252 -27.87 -15.36 17.98
N ILE A 253 -29.00 -15.85 17.48
CA ILE A 253 -29.74 -15.23 16.38
C ILE A 253 -31.16 -14.94 16.85
N SER A 254 -31.57 -13.68 16.73
CA SER A 254 -32.91 -13.24 17.02
C SER A 254 -33.53 -12.54 15.80
N ILE A 255 -34.61 -13.07 15.28
CA ILE A 255 -35.39 -12.46 14.19
C ILE A 255 -36.78 -12.18 14.75
N LYS A 256 -37.22 -10.92 14.71
CA LYS A 256 -38.49 -10.48 15.23
C LYS A 256 -39.21 -9.57 14.24
N GLU A 257 -40.42 -9.96 13.89
CA GLU A 257 -41.34 -9.12 13.13
C GLU A 257 -42.22 -8.30 14.11
N ASN A 258 -42.23 -7.01 13.90
CA ASN A 258 -43.17 -6.07 14.52
C ASN A 258 -44.03 -5.46 13.42
N ALA A 259 -45.12 -4.76 13.78
CA ALA A 259 -46.13 -4.26 12.85
C ALA A 259 -45.61 -3.53 11.59
N HIS A 260 -44.40 -2.93 11.66
CA HIS A 260 -43.81 -2.13 10.58
C HIS A 260 -42.35 -2.46 10.31
N ARG A 261 -41.73 -3.42 11.01
CA ARG A 261 -40.30 -3.69 10.91
C ARG A 261 -39.94 -5.16 11.12
N LEU A 262 -39.03 -5.64 10.33
CA LEU A 262 -38.32 -6.88 10.58
C LEU A 262 -36.96 -6.56 11.22
N LEU A 263 -36.76 -7.04 12.45
CA LEU A 263 -35.51 -6.90 13.21
C LEU A 263 -34.71 -8.19 13.12
N ILE A 264 -33.50 -8.13 12.64
CA ILE A 264 -32.55 -9.24 12.57
C ILE A 264 -31.38 -8.91 13.45
N LYS A 265 -31.06 -9.73 14.44
CA LYS A 265 -29.91 -9.59 15.32
C LYS A 265 -29.11 -10.88 15.30
N VAL A 266 -27.80 -10.77 15.09
CA VAL A 266 -26.85 -11.89 15.18
C VAL A 266 -25.75 -11.48 16.14
N GLU A 267 -25.56 -12.26 17.19
CA GLU A 267 -24.47 -12.08 18.14
C GLU A 267 -23.57 -13.31 18.13
N ASN A 268 -22.28 -13.10 18.18
CA ASN A 268 -21.33 -14.21 18.22
C ASN A 268 -20.10 -13.89 19.06
N THR A 269 -19.49 -14.93 19.60
CA THR A 269 -18.20 -14.81 20.27
C THR A 269 -17.11 -14.44 19.27
N CYS A 270 -16.26 -13.47 19.63
CA CYS A 270 -15.12 -13.02 18.81
C CYS A 270 -13.87 -12.80 19.69
N LYS A 271 -12.73 -12.46 19.07
CA LYS A 271 -11.50 -12.13 19.82
C LYS A 271 -11.63 -10.77 20.51
N ASP A 272 -11.15 -10.66 21.76
CA ASP A 272 -11.30 -9.48 22.64
C ASP A 272 -10.70 -8.16 22.10
N LYS A 273 -9.94 -8.18 21.02
CA LYS A 273 -9.25 -6.99 20.46
C LYS A 273 -9.64 -6.70 19.01
N LEU A 274 -10.89 -6.87 18.65
CA LEU A 274 -11.37 -6.33 17.39
C LEU A 274 -11.66 -4.84 17.57
N ALA A 275 -10.71 -3.97 17.18
CA ALA A 275 -11.04 -2.60 16.81
C ALA A 275 -11.93 -2.71 15.56
N PHE A 276 -13.22 -2.43 15.72
CA PHE A 276 -14.15 -2.45 14.62
C PHE A 276 -13.96 -1.13 13.84
N ASP A 277 -13.42 -1.22 12.66
CA ASP A 277 -13.21 -0.11 11.74
C ASP A 277 -14.14 -0.30 10.53
N GLU A 278 -14.96 0.69 10.25
CA GLU A 278 -15.90 0.69 9.11
C GLU A 278 -15.18 0.53 7.76
N SER A 279 -13.89 0.91 7.66
CA SER A 279 -13.07 0.71 6.46
C SER A 279 -12.79 -0.76 6.13
N LEU A 280 -13.07 -1.69 7.07
CA LEU A 280 -12.85 -3.13 6.93
C LEU A 280 -14.11 -3.91 6.54
N TYR A 281 -15.20 -3.25 6.16
CA TYR A 281 -16.40 -3.94 5.69
C TYR A 281 -16.11 -4.76 4.44
N GLY A 282 -16.20 -6.08 4.56
CA GLY A 282 -16.14 -7.00 3.44
C GLY A 282 -17.40 -6.92 2.57
N ILE A 283 -17.36 -7.59 1.41
CA ILE A 283 -18.47 -7.63 0.43
C ILE A 283 -19.80 -8.03 1.09
N GLY A 284 -19.79 -8.97 2.04
CA GLY A 284 -20.99 -9.44 2.73
C GLY A 284 -21.67 -8.36 3.55
N ILE A 285 -20.92 -7.59 4.36
CA ILE A 285 -21.48 -6.50 5.17
C ILE A 285 -21.97 -5.36 4.28
N SER A 286 -21.21 -5.02 3.23
CA SER A 286 -21.62 -3.99 2.26
C SER A 286 -22.95 -4.35 1.57
N SER A 287 -23.17 -5.62 1.26
CA SER A 287 -24.44 -6.11 0.70
C SER A 287 -25.58 -5.96 1.71
N VAL A 288 -25.36 -6.27 2.99
CA VAL A 288 -26.35 -6.11 4.07
C VAL A 288 -26.72 -4.63 4.22
N ILE A 289 -25.75 -3.73 4.23
CA ILE A 289 -25.97 -2.27 4.31
C ILE A 289 -26.80 -1.77 3.14
N SER A 290 -26.45 -2.17 1.90
CA SER A 290 -27.16 -1.77 0.69
C SER A 290 -28.64 -2.21 0.73
N ILE A 291 -28.91 -3.43 1.22
CA ILE A 291 -30.29 -3.91 1.36
C ILE A 291 -31.01 -3.18 2.49
N ALA A 292 -30.37 -2.93 3.64
CA ALA A 292 -30.98 -2.15 4.71
C ALA A 292 -31.40 -0.76 4.23
N GLN A 293 -30.55 -0.08 3.46
CA GLN A 293 -30.86 1.22 2.85
C GLN A 293 -32.02 1.14 1.83
N LYS A 294 -32.09 0.06 1.04
CA LYS A 294 -33.18 -0.17 0.08
C LYS A 294 -34.56 -0.22 0.76
N TYR A 295 -34.62 -0.74 1.99
CA TYR A 295 -35.84 -0.81 2.77
C TYR A 295 -35.96 0.32 3.81
N GLU A 296 -35.25 1.43 3.64
CA GLU A 296 -35.23 2.57 4.55
C GLU A 296 -34.98 2.16 6.02
N GLY A 297 -34.21 1.11 6.20
CA GLY A 297 -33.92 0.48 7.46
C GLY A 297 -32.69 1.06 8.14
N MET A 298 -32.35 0.50 9.28
CA MET A 298 -31.19 0.85 10.08
C MET A 298 -30.30 -0.36 10.30
N TYR A 299 -29.02 -0.12 10.50
CA TYR A 299 -28.05 -1.15 10.86
C TYR A 299 -27.10 -0.66 11.95
N ASP A 300 -26.65 -1.58 12.78
CA ASP A 300 -25.66 -1.34 13.83
C ASP A 300 -24.73 -2.55 13.94
N PHE A 301 -23.43 -2.30 13.88
CA PHE A 301 -22.41 -3.33 14.05
C PHE A 301 -21.49 -2.89 15.17
N SER A 302 -21.37 -3.70 16.21
CA SER A 302 -20.57 -3.37 17.38
C SER A 302 -19.83 -4.58 17.92
N ALA A 303 -18.62 -4.36 18.44
CA ALA A 303 -17.82 -5.37 19.13
C ALA A 303 -17.52 -4.91 20.55
N TYR A 304 -17.85 -5.73 21.55
CA TYR A 304 -17.62 -5.42 22.95
C TYR A 304 -17.36 -6.69 23.76
N ASN A 305 -16.33 -6.68 24.60
CA ASN A 305 -16.02 -7.76 25.56
C ASN A 305 -16.00 -9.18 24.95
N GLY A 306 -15.36 -9.35 23.78
CA GLY A 306 -15.26 -10.68 23.14
C GLY A 306 -16.55 -11.14 22.46
N SER A 307 -17.52 -10.26 22.28
CA SER A 307 -18.74 -10.49 21.51
C SER A 307 -18.87 -9.48 20.39
N PHE A 308 -19.34 -9.93 19.23
CA PHE A 308 -19.73 -9.08 18.11
C PHE A 308 -21.24 -9.14 17.94
N SER A 309 -21.85 -8.00 17.75
CA SER A 309 -23.30 -7.85 17.54
C SER A 309 -23.57 -7.14 16.22
N ALA A 310 -24.34 -7.79 15.35
CA ALA A 310 -24.87 -7.21 14.13
C ALA A 310 -26.39 -7.08 14.25
N LYS A 311 -26.91 -5.89 14.06
CA LYS A 311 -28.33 -5.59 14.11
C LYS A 311 -28.77 -4.92 12.82
N VAL A 312 -29.82 -5.40 12.21
CA VAL A 312 -30.42 -4.86 11.00
C VAL A 312 -31.94 -4.72 11.23
N SER A 313 -32.45 -3.58 10.88
CA SER A 313 -33.89 -3.29 10.89
C SER A 313 -34.35 -2.94 9.49
N LEU A 314 -35.38 -3.58 8.99
CA LEU A 314 -35.97 -3.32 7.67
C LEU A 314 -37.41 -2.88 7.86
N ASN A 315 -37.87 -1.86 7.13
CA ASN A 315 -39.29 -1.50 7.12
C ASN A 315 -40.07 -2.48 6.25
N ILE A 316 -41.26 -2.88 6.74
CA ILE A 316 -42.13 -3.89 6.08
C ILE A 316 -43.35 -3.20 5.48
#